data_f9c8528dd5e00c36855a986990ac722d
#
_entry.id   f9c8528dd5e00c36855a986990ac722d
#
_cell.length_a   1.000
_cell.length_b   1.000
_cell.length_c   1.000
_cell.angle_alpha   90.00
_cell.angle_beta   90.00
_cell.angle_gamma   90.00
#
_symmetry.space_group_name_H-M   'P 1'
#
loop_
_entity.id
_entity.type
_entity.pdbx_description
1 polymer ?
#
loop_
_entity_poly.entity_id
_entity_poly.type
_entity_poly.pdbx_seq_one_letter_code
_entity_poly.pdbx_strand_id
1 'polypeptide(L)'
;MTTERPGEPRLVGRLPRLTGALLLAALAAGLAGDAGAKVFYSVDEALQLVFPDASTIEEETLSLSEPEAHQVESLARARLESRRIPVHVGKHDQKVLGYAMVDVHVVRTQPEAVLVVLGPEGTVASTILLAFGEPLDYLPPGRWLRQFDRRTLTPDLALGQGIAAITGATLSAYGITDSVRRALAVYQVMLAAKHR
;
A
#
# COMPACT_ATOMS: atom_id res chain seq x y z
N MET A 1 30.08 56.01 30.29
CA MET A 1 29.61 54.90 31.15
C MET A 1 28.39 54.27 30.45
N THR A 2 28.65 53.38 29.52
CA THR A 2 27.64 52.80 28.63
C THR A 2 27.67 51.29 28.85
N THR A 3 26.60 50.77 29.45
CA THR A 3 26.46 49.36 29.79
C THR A 3 25.94 48.58 28.57
N GLU A 4 26.78 47.71 27.99
CA GLU A 4 26.44 46.71 27.01
C GLU A 4 25.61 45.57 27.69
N ARG A 5 24.50 45.21 27.05
CA ARG A 5 23.72 43.99 27.41
C ARG A 5 24.23 42.82 26.59
N PRO A 6 24.45 41.64 27.18
CA PRO A 6 24.88 40.46 26.45
C PRO A 6 23.71 39.85 25.64
N GLY A 7 24.05 39.40 24.42
CA GLY A 7 23.12 38.83 23.45
C GLY A 7 22.54 37.48 23.88
N GLU A 8 21.28 37.31 23.60
CA GLU A 8 20.54 36.03 23.75
C GLU A 8 20.97 35.02 22.69
N PRO A 9 21.09 33.73 23.04
CA PRO A 9 21.38 32.70 22.07
C PRO A 9 20.10 32.37 21.26
N ARG A 10 20.18 32.49 19.94
CA ARG A 10 19.15 32.03 19.00
C ARG A 10 19.08 30.52 19.03
N LEU A 11 18.03 29.97 19.64
CA LEU A 11 17.62 28.57 19.51
C LEU A 11 17.10 28.32 18.09
N VAL A 12 17.93 27.71 17.26
CA VAL A 12 17.52 27.16 15.98
C VAL A 12 16.82 25.83 16.28
N GLY A 13 15.49 25.90 16.45
CA GLY A 13 14.65 24.73 16.60
C GLY A 13 14.65 23.90 15.32
N ARG A 14 15.26 22.73 15.37
CA ARG A 14 15.04 21.68 14.36
C ARG A 14 13.60 21.18 14.50
N LEU A 15 12.77 21.50 13.52
CA LEU A 15 11.44 20.91 13.37
C LEU A 15 11.60 19.41 13.04
N PRO A 16 10.92 18.51 13.77
CA PRO A 16 10.91 17.09 13.42
C PRO A 16 10.14 16.89 12.10
N ARG A 17 10.74 16.08 11.22
CA ARG A 17 10.10 15.62 9.98
C ARG A 17 8.95 14.65 10.33
N LEU A 18 7.74 15.21 10.46
CA LEU A 18 6.47 14.45 10.59
C LEU A 18 5.78 14.46 9.23
N THR A 19 6.17 13.61 8.31
CA THR A 19 5.59 13.60 6.95
C THR A 19 4.99 12.27 6.49
N GLY A 20 5.01 11.22 7.29
CA GLY A 20 4.39 9.94 6.92
C GLY A 20 3.16 9.56 7.76
N ALA A 21 3.10 9.98 9.01
CA ALA A 21 2.06 9.58 9.96
C ALA A 21 0.72 10.33 9.81
N LEU A 22 0.68 11.43 9.08
CA LEU A 22 -0.50 12.32 9.03
C LEU A 22 -1.63 11.80 8.13
N LEU A 23 -1.37 10.96 7.14
CA LEU A 23 -2.44 10.42 6.28
C LEU A 23 -3.19 9.27 6.94
N LEU A 24 -2.53 8.45 7.75
CA LEU A 24 -3.20 7.38 8.50
C LEU A 24 -3.88 7.89 9.77
N ALA A 25 -3.33 8.95 10.41
CA ALA A 25 -3.97 9.60 11.54
C ALA A 25 -5.25 10.37 11.13
N ALA A 26 -5.32 10.88 9.89
CA ALA A 26 -6.54 11.50 9.35
C ALA A 26 -7.65 10.45 9.11
N LEU A 27 -7.31 9.21 8.78
CA LEU A 27 -8.27 8.12 8.65
C LEU A 27 -8.84 7.72 10.03
N ALA A 28 -8.04 7.81 11.10
CA ALA A 28 -8.50 7.52 12.46
C ALA A 28 -9.33 8.66 13.08
N ALA A 29 -9.14 9.91 12.68
CA ALA A 29 -9.82 11.08 13.24
C ALA A 29 -11.12 11.48 12.51
N GLY A 30 -11.37 10.95 11.30
CA GLY A 30 -12.54 11.29 10.47
C GLY A 30 -13.75 10.34 10.63
N LEU A 31 -13.65 9.27 11.43
CA LEU A 31 -14.66 8.20 11.53
C LEU A 31 -15.53 8.29 12.78
N ALA A 32 -15.90 9.49 13.21
CA ALA A 32 -16.96 9.68 14.21
C ALA A 32 -18.35 9.75 13.54
N GLY A 33 -18.71 8.71 12.81
CA GLY A 33 -20.05 8.49 12.26
C GLY A 33 -20.31 7.00 12.22
N ASP A 34 -21.42 6.54 12.73
CA ASP A 34 -21.91 5.20 13.06
C ASP A 34 -21.88 4.15 11.90
N ALA A 35 -20.74 3.94 11.26
CA ALA A 35 -20.39 2.82 10.40
C ALA A 35 -18.86 2.85 10.18
N GLY A 36 -18.08 2.72 11.24
CA GLY A 36 -16.62 2.71 11.13
C GLY A 36 -16.14 1.49 10.36
N ALA A 37 -15.24 1.69 9.40
CA ALA A 37 -14.54 0.58 8.74
C ALA A 37 -13.96 -0.35 9.80
N LYS A 38 -14.19 -1.67 9.63
CA LYS A 38 -13.55 -2.66 10.48
C LYS A 38 -12.07 -2.73 10.12
N VAL A 39 -11.22 -2.36 11.05
CA VAL A 39 -9.77 -2.52 10.93
C VAL A 39 -9.40 -3.92 11.42
N PHE A 40 -8.70 -4.67 10.59
CA PHE A 40 -8.21 -6.02 10.91
C PHE A 40 -6.77 -5.99 11.38
N TYR A 41 -5.94 -5.16 10.74
CA TYR A 41 -4.52 -4.97 11.03
C TYR A 41 -4.14 -3.51 10.83
N SER A 42 -3.26 -3.00 11.67
CA SER A 42 -2.46 -1.82 11.35
C SER A 42 -1.43 -2.18 10.26
N VAL A 43 -0.87 -1.17 9.59
CA VAL A 43 0.19 -1.40 8.59
C VAL A 43 1.39 -2.09 9.23
N ASP A 44 1.81 -1.63 10.41
CA ASP A 44 2.99 -2.17 11.12
C ASP A 44 2.78 -3.64 11.51
N GLU A 45 1.60 -4.01 12.04
CA GLU A 45 1.28 -5.40 12.36
C GLU A 45 1.30 -6.28 11.11
N ALA A 46 0.71 -5.81 10.02
CA ALA A 46 0.68 -6.54 8.76
C ALA A 46 2.10 -6.69 8.16
N LEU A 47 2.94 -5.65 8.24
CA LEU A 47 4.33 -5.71 7.76
C LEU A 47 5.17 -6.71 8.56
N GLN A 48 5.02 -6.76 9.89
CA GLN A 48 5.67 -7.76 10.72
C GLN A 48 5.19 -9.19 10.41
N LEU A 49 3.90 -9.34 10.10
CA LEU A 49 3.32 -10.63 9.72
C LEU A 49 3.88 -11.16 8.39
N VAL A 50 4.09 -10.27 7.40
CA VAL A 50 4.50 -10.68 6.05
C VAL A 50 6.01 -10.73 5.87
N PHE A 51 6.77 -10.07 6.73
CA PHE A 51 8.23 -10.09 6.73
C PHE A 51 8.81 -10.56 8.08
N PRO A 52 8.46 -11.78 8.55
CA PRO A 52 8.87 -12.26 9.87
C PRO A 52 10.40 -12.39 10.02
N ASP A 53 11.10 -12.63 8.90
CA ASP A 53 12.56 -12.81 8.86
C ASP A 53 13.31 -11.52 8.51
N ALA A 54 12.62 -10.37 8.37
CA ALA A 54 13.28 -9.12 8.05
C ALA A 54 14.06 -8.59 9.26
N SER A 55 15.33 -8.22 9.02
CA SER A 55 16.11 -7.45 9.99
C SER A 55 15.72 -5.98 9.99
N THR A 56 15.25 -5.48 8.85
CA THR A 56 14.73 -4.12 8.69
C THR A 56 13.55 -4.09 7.71
N ILE A 57 12.61 -3.17 7.94
CA ILE A 57 11.56 -2.81 7.00
C ILE A 57 11.69 -1.30 6.77
N GLU A 58 12.07 -0.90 5.56
CA GLU A 58 12.29 0.49 5.20
C GLU A 58 11.14 1.00 4.32
N GLU A 59 10.65 2.21 4.59
CA GLU A 59 9.69 2.87 3.72
C GLU A 59 10.43 3.74 2.71
N GLU A 60 10.23 3.48 1.42
CA GLU A 60 10.68 4.30 0.32
C GLU A 60 9.46 4.92 -0.38
N THR A 61 9.54 6.19 -0.79
CA THR A 61 8.51 6.78 -1.66
C THR A 61 9.02 6.80 -3.10
N LEU A 62 8.40 6.00 -3.96
CA LEU A 62 8.61 6.07 -5.40
C LEU A 62 7.89 7.30 -5.96
N SER A 63 8.60 8.12 -6.75
CA SER A 63 8.02 9.28 -7.43
C SER A 63 8.01 9.00 -8.93
N LEU A 64 6.84 8.75 -9.49
CA LEU A 64 6.67 8.46 -10.90
C LEU A 64 6.61 9.74 -11.71
N SER A 65 7.36 9.79 -12.80
CA SER A 65 7.15 10.75 -13.86
C SER A 65 5.80 10.52 -14.56
N GLU A 66 5.33 11.48 -15.32
CA GLU A 66 4.07 11.34 -16.05
C GLU A 66 4.07 10.14 -17.03
N PRO A 67 5.13 9.90 -17.84
CA PRO A 67 5.20 8.72 -18.69
C PRO A 67 5.19 7.39 -17.90
N GLU A 68 5.89 7.32 -16.77
CA GLU A 68 5.90 6.12 -15.92
C GLU A 68 4.52 5.86 -15.31
N ALA A 69 3.83 6.90 -14.85
CA ALA A 69 2.48 6.78 -14.33
C ALA A 69 1.52 6.25 -15.41
N HIS A 70 1.56 6.81 -16.61
CA HIS A 70 0.77 6.31 -17.75
C HIS A 70 1.10 4.85 -18.10
N GLN A 71 2.38 4.45 -18.03
CA GLN A 71 2.78 3.08 -18.26
C GLN A 71 2.21 2.14 -17.19
N VAL A 72 2.29 2.53 -15.90
CA VAL A 72 1.71 1.77 -14.79
C VAL A 72 0.20 1.62 -14.98
N GLU A 73 -0.54 2.70 -15.25
CA GLU A 73 -1.99 2.67 -15.46
C GLU A 73 -2.40 1.78 -16.64
N SER A 74 -1.65 1.86 -17.74
CA SER A 74 -1.87 1.02 -18.93
C SER A 74 -1.69 -0.47 -18.62
N LEU A 75 -0.62 -0.83 -17.92
CA LEU A 75 -0.32 -2.19 -17.53
C LEU A 75 -1.31 -2.71 -16.48
N ALA A 76 -1.61 -1.89 -15.48
CA ALA A 76 -2.58 -2.22 -14.43
C ALA A 76 -4.01 -2.29 -14.96
N ARG A 77 -4.34 -1.58 -16.04
CA ARG A 77 -5.72 -1.31 -16.50
C ARG A 77 -6.56 -0.66 -15.39
N ALA A 78 -5.91 0.11 -14.53
CA ALA A 78 -6.48 0.79 -13.39
C ALA A 78 -5.76 2.13 -13.18
N ARG A 79 -6.47 3.14 -12.69
CA ARG A 79 -5.89 4.45 -12.42
C ARG A 79 -5.04 4.44 -11.16
N LEU A 80 -4.05 5.33 -11.12
CA LEU A 80 -3.29 5.66 -9.91
C LEU A 80 -3.96 6.85 -9.21
N GLU A 81 -4.14 6.74 -7.90
CA GLU A 81 -4.60 7.85 -7.06
C GLU A 81 -3.50 8.91 -6.85
N SER A 82 -2.24 8.48 -6.93
CA SER A 82 -1.07 9.34 -6.73
C SER A 82 0.11 8.85 -7.56
N ARG A 83 0.96 9.78 -7.99
CA ARG A 83 2.26 9.47 -8.58
C ARG A 83 3.36 9.25 -7.55
N ARG A 84 3.05 9.46 -6.27
CA ARG A 84 3.95 9.18 -5.14
C ARG A 84 3.43 7.95 -4.42
N ILE A 85 4.17 6.85 -4.52
CA ILE A 85 3.76 5.54 -4.04
C ILE A 85 4.69 5.13 -2.91
N PRO A 86 4.21 5.07 -1.66
CA PRO A 86 4.96 4.48 -0.56
C PRO A 86 5.12 2.97 -0.79
N VAL A 87 6.34 2.48 -0.64
CA VAL A 87 6.68 1.07 -0.73
C VAL A 87 7.49 0.69 0.49
N HIS A 88 7.06 -0.34 1.19
CA HIS A 88 7.81 -0.92 2.30
C HIS A 88 8.69 -2.05 1.75
N VAL A 89 10.00 -1.97 2.01
CA VAL A 89 10.99 -2.93 1.55
C VAL A 89 11.46 -3.75 2.74
N GLY A 90 11.06 -5.01 2.79
CA GLY A 90 11.57 -5.96 3.78
C GLY A 90 12.96 -6.47 3.38
N LYS A 91 13.92 -6.35 4.30
CA LYS A 91 15.31 -6.79 4.07
C LYS A 91 15.78 -7.69 5.21
N HIS A 92 16.59 -8.69 4.86
CA HIS A 92 17.41 -9.42 5.81
C HIS A 92 18.88 -9.13 5.47
N ASP A 93 19.56 -8.41 6.34
CA ASP A 93 20.85 -7.77 6.07
C ASP A 93 20.76 -6.88 4.81
N GLN A 94 21.51 -7.22 3.75
CA GLN A 94 21.48 -6.50 2.47
C GLN A 94 20.54 -7.13 1.43
N LYS A 95 19.94 -8.28 1.75
CA LYS A 95 19.09 -9.02 0.81
C LYS A 95 17.63 -8.54 0.93
N VAL A 96 17.05 -8.10 -0.18
CA VAL A 96 15.62 -7.80 -0.26
C VAL A 96 14.82 -9.10 -0.18
N LEU A 97 13.89 -9.17 0.76
CA LEU A 97 12.94 -10.27 0.94
C LEU A 97 11.67 -10.03 0.10
N GLY A 98 11.31 -8.79 -0.10
CA GLY A 98 10.13 -8.41 -0.87
C GLY A 98 9.73 -6.96 -0.68
N TYR A 99 8.61 -6.60 -1.29
CA TYR A 99 8.01 -5.28 -1.31
C TYR A 99 6.56 -5.36 -0.83
N ALA A 100 6.12 -4.39 -0.04
CA ALA A 100 4.73 -4.29 0.35
C ALA A 100 4.20 -2.89 0.04
N MET A 101 3.01 -2.81 -0.55
CA MET A 101 2.33 -1.59 -0.93
C MET A 101 0.92 -1.58 -0.35
N VAL A 102 0.56 -0.49 0.31
CA VAL A 102 -0.81 -0.26 0.78
C VAL A 102 -1.57 0.48 -0.30
N ASP A 103 -2.69 -0.08 -0.70
CA ASP A 103 -3.64 0.55 -1.61
C ASP A 103 -4.94 0.80 -0.85
N VAL A 104 -5.42 2.05 -0.90
CA VAL A 104 -6.69 2.44 -0.30
C VAL A 104 -7.60 2.93 -1.40
N HIS A 105 -8.75 2.32 -1.54
CA HIS A 105 -9.75 2.70 -2.53
C HIS A 105 -11.15 2.73 -1.90
N VAL A 106 -12.10 3.34 -2.60
CA VAL A 106 -13.48 3.45 -2.14
C VAL A 106 -14.34 2.45 -2.91
N VAL A 107 -15.04 1.59 -2.18
CA VAL A 107 -16.06 0.70 -2.70
C VAL A 107 -17.42 1.33 -2.40
N ARG A 108 -18.19 1.68 -3.43
CA ARG A 108 -19.42 2.49 -3.30
C ARG A 108 -19.14 3.80 -2.54
N THR A 109 -19.26 3.80 -1.23
CA THR A 109 -19.07 4.98 -0.36
C THR A 109 -18.13 4.70 0.80
N GLN A 110 -17.62 3.48 0.91
CA GLN A 110 -16.84 3.03 2.06
C GLN A 110 -15.39 2.72 1.68
N PRO A 111 -14.41 3.07 2.53
CA PRO A 111 -13.02 2.77 2.26
C PRO A 111 -12.70 1.29 2.45
N GLU A 112 -11.84 0.79 1.59
CA GLU A 112 -11.22 -0.52 1.68
C GLU A 112 -9.70 -0.34 1.55
N ALA A 113 -8.94 -0.96 2.47
CA ALA A 113 -7.47 -0.88 2.47
C ALA A 113 -6.87 -2.28 2.32
N VAL A 114 -5.97 -2.43 1.36
CA VAL A 114 -5.34 -3.69 1.00
C VAL A 114 -3.83 -3.54 1.04
N LEU A 115 -3.13 -4.48 1.68
CA LEU A 115 -1.69 -4.65 1.58
C LEU A 115 -1.39 -5.71 0.52
N VAL A 116 -0.68 -5.32 -0.53
CA VAL A 116 -0.18 -6.22 -1.56
C VAL A 116 1.31 -6.45 -1.33
N VAL A 117 1.69 -7.70 -1.13
CA VAL A 117 3.08 -8.10 -0.87
C VAL A 117 3.63 -8.83 -2.09
N LEU A 118 4.77 -8.36 -2.58
CA LEU A 118 5.48 -8.95 -3.71
C LEU A 118 6.80 -9.54 -3.26
N GLY A 119 7.14 -10.71 -3.78
CA GLY A 119 8.48 -11.25 -3.69
C GLY A 119 9.51 -10.39 -4.44
N PRO A 120 10.80 -10.60 -4.22
CA PRO A 120 11.86 -9.83 -4.86
C PRO A 120 11.86 -9.96 -6.40
N GLU A 121 11.28 -11.03 -6.93
CA GLU A 121 11.11 -11.29 -8.37
C GLU A 121 9.84 -10.68 -8.98
N GLY A 122 8.98 -10.03 -8.16
CA GLY A 122 7.73 -9.39 -8.62
C GLY A 122 6.56 -10.34 -8.79
N THR A 123 6.56 -11.47 -8.07
CA THR A 123 5.36 -12.30 -7.90
C THR A 123 4.59 -11.91 -6.65
N VAL A 124 3.28 -12.06 -6.63
CA VAL A 124 2.49 -11.83 -5.41
C VAL A 124 2.85 -12.88 -4.37
N ALA A 125 3.36 -12.44 -3.23
CA ALA A 125 3.62 -13.30 -2.07
C ALA A 125 2.37 -13.47 -1.22
N SER A 126 1.63 -12.36 -0.98
CA SER A 126 0.34 -12.39 -0.29
C SER A 126 -0.47 -11.12 -0.54
N THR A 127 -1.77 -11.19 -0.27
CA THR A 127 -2.70 -10.05 -0.28
C THR A 127 -3.49 -10.06 1.02
N ILE A 128 -3.42 -8.97 1.79
CA ILE A 128 -4.04 -8.86 3.12
C ILE A 128 -5.00 -7.67 3.12
N LEU A 129 -6.21 -7.90 3.58
CA LEU A 129 -7.18 -6.84 3.82
C LEU A 129 -6.87 -6.20 5.18
N LEU A 130 -6.50 -4.92 5.17
CA LEU A 130 -6.17 -4.15 6.37
C LEU A 130 -7.42 -3.56 7.02
N ALA A 131 -8.31 -2.99 6.20
CA ALA A 131 -9.55 -2.39 6.65
C ALA A 131 -10.66 -2.58 5.63
N PHE A 132 -11.90 -2.68 6.11
CA PHE A 132 -13.08 -2.90 5.30
C PHE A 132 -14.27 -2.09 5.84
N GLY A 133 -14.76 -1.16 5.04
CA GLY A 133 -15.83 -0.23 5.43
C GLY A 133 -17.23 -0.70 5.06
N GLU A 134 -17.37 -1.64 4.12
CA GLU A 134 -18.66 -2.20 3.74
C GLU A 134 -19.17 -3.21 4.79
N PRO A 135 -20.47 -3.56 4.81
CA PRO A 135 -21.00 -4.62 5.65
C PRO A 135 -20.22 -5.93 5.47
N LEU A 136 -19.97 -6.64 6.58
CA LEU A 136 -19.13 -7.86 6.57
C LEU A 136 -19.69 -9.00 5.72
N ASP A 137 -20.97 -8.95 5.36
CA ASP A 137 -21.59 -9.90 4.40
C ASP A 137 -20.98 -9.80 2.99
N TYR A 138 -20.34 -8.66 2.67
CA TYR A 138 -19.63 -8.42 1.41
C TYR A 138 -18.13 -8.64 1.53
N LEU A 139 -17.63 -9.08 2.71
CA LEU A 139 -16.21 -9.31 2.94
C LEU A 139 -15.68 -10.46 2.09
N PRO A 140 -14.70 -10.24 1.21
CA PRO A 140 -14.03 -11.30 0.50
C PRO A 140 -13.39 -12.29 1.47
N PRO A 141 -13.70 -13.60 1.38
CA PRO A 141 -13.10 -14.57 2.28
C PRO A 141 -11.60 -14.74 1.99
N GLY A 142 -10.80 -15.00 3.04
CA GLY A 142 -9.35 -15.14 2.90
C GLY A 142 -8.90 -16.18 1.86
N ARG A 143 -9.71 -17.27 1.63
CA ARG A 143 -9.44 -18.23 0.57
C ARG A 143 -9.52 -17.60 -0.84
N TRP A 144 -10.34 -16.55 -1.01
CA TRP A 144 -10.45 -15.84 -2.28
C TRP A 144 -9.21 -14.97 -2.53
N LEU A 145 -8.68 -14.31 -1.51
CA LEU A 145 -7.44 -13.53 -1.61
C LEU A 145 -6.26 -14.39 -2.06
N ARG A 146 -6.21 -15.66 -1.67
CA ARG A 146 -5.15 -16.59 -2.09
C ARG A 146 -5.10 -16.90 -3.58
N GLN A 147 -6.10 -16.49 -4.37
CA GLN A 147 -6.06 -16.60 -5.83
C GLN A 147 -4.98 -15.72 -6.46
N PHE A 148 -4.55 -14.68 -5.75
CA PHE A 148 -3.47 -13.82 -6.19
C PHE A 148 -2.09 -14.38 -5.88
N ASP A 149 -1.97 -15.33 -4.95
CA ASP A 149 -0.69 -15.89 -4.54
C ASP A 149 0.08 -16.44 -5.74
N ARG A 150 1.37 -16.09 -5.85
CA ARG A 150 2.29 -16.48 -6.91
C ARG A 150 1.91 -15.96 -8.31
N ARG A 151 0.95 -15.06 -8.41
CA ARG A 151 0.59 -14.43 -9.69
C ARG A 151 1.59 -13.35 -10.07
N THR A 152 1.71 -13.15 -11.37
CA THR A 152 2.38 -12.03 -12.02
C THR A 152 1.38 -11.21 -12.80
N LEU A 153 1.79 -10.07 -13.33
CA LEU A 153 0.91 -9.21 -14.13
C LEU A 153 0.69 -9.82 -15.52
N THR A 154 -0.41 -10.52 -15.67
CA THR A 154 -0.85 -11.15 -16.92
C THR A 154 -2.23 -10.62 -17.33
N PRO A 155 -2.61 -10.73 -18.61
CA PRO A 155 -3.92 -10.27 -19.08
C PRO A 155 -5.10 -10.95 -18.38
N ASP A 156 -4.95 -12.21 -17.97
CA ASP A 156 -5.95 -13.02 -17.28
C ASP A 156 -6.04 -12.75 -15.78
N LEU A 157 -5.17 -11.92 -15.21
CA LEU A 157 -5.29 -11.45 -13.83
C LEU A 157 -6.47 -10.46 -13.72
N ALA A 158 -7.66 -10.94 -13.97
CA ALA A 158 -8.90 -10.18 -14.02
C ALA A 158 -10.07 -11.03 -13.53
N LEU A 159 -11.09 -10.39 -12.95
CA LEU A 159 -12.30 -11.06 -12.53
C LEU A 159 -13.02 -11.72 -13.71
N GLY A 160 -13.52 -12.93 -13.49
CA GLY A 160 -14.20 -13.72 -14.50
C GLY A 160 -13.27 -14.35 -15.54
N GLN A 161 -11.95 -14.15 -15.40
CA GLN A 161 -10.90 -14.80 -16.20
C GLN A 161 -10.04 -15.68 -15.29
N GLY A 162 -8.86 -15.19 -14.87
CA GLY A 162 -7.99 -15.93 -13.95
C GLY A 162 -8.32 -15.75 -12.47
N ILE A 163 -9.22 -14.82 -12.11
CA ILE A 163 -9.72 -14.58 -10.75
C ILE A 163 -11.22 -14.81 -10.71
N ALA A 164 -11.67 -15.72 -9.86
CA ALA A 164 -13.09 -16.00 -9.70
C ALA A 164 -13.83 -14.79 -9.08
N ALA A 165 -15.00 -14.48 -9.58
CA ALA A 165 -15.87 -13.46 -8.99
C ALA A 165 -16.50 -13.96 -7.67
N ILE A 166 -16.93 -13.02 -6.83
CA ILE A 166 -17.65 -13.29 -5.59
C ILE A 166 -19.08 -12.77 -5.74
N THR A 167 -20.06 -13.67 -5.60
CA THR A 167 -21.45 -13.25 -5.57
C THR A 167 -21.70 -12.37 -4.34
N GLY A 168 -22.25 -11.17 -4.55
CA GLY A 168 -22.53 -10.19 -3.50
C GLY A 168 -21.37 -9.25 -3.17
N ALA A 169 -20.10 -9.62 -3.42
CA ALA A 169 -18.92 -8.82 -3.14
C ALA A 169 -18.15 -8.41 -4.41
N THR A 170 -18.85 -8.22 -5.52
CA THR A 170 -18.22 -7.95 -6.83
C THR A 170 -17.39 -6.67 -6.86
N LEU A 171 -17.85 -5.61 -6.24
CA LEU A 171 -17.14 -4.32 -6.26
C LEU A 171 -15.84 -4.39 -5.45
N SER A 172 -15.84 -4.99 -4.26
CA SER A 172 -14.62 -5.24 -3.48
C SER A 172 -13.66 -6.16 -4.24
N ALA A 173 -14.19 -7.18 -4.90
CA ALA A 173 -13.36 -8.07 -5.71
C ALA A 173 -12.69 -7.32 -6.89
N TYR A 174 -13.36 -6.35 -7.53
CA TYR A 174 -12.75 -5.47 -8.53
C TYR A 174 -11.68 -4.58 -7.90
N GLY A 175 -12.00 -3.88 -6.80
CA GLY A 175 -11.06 -2.99 -6.13
C GLY A 175 -9.77 -3.69 -5.73
N ILE A 176 -9.87 -4.86 -5.07
CA ILE A 176 -8.71 -5.67 -4.69
C ILE A 176 -7.91 -6.16 -5.90
N THR A 177 -8.60 -6.60 -6.96
CA THR A 177 -7.92 -7.03 -8.20
C THR A 177 -7.13 -5.87 -8.82
N ASP A 178 -7.71 -4.68 -8.85
CA ASP A 178 -7.04 -3.47 -9.35
C ASP A 178 -5.85 -3.08 -8.46
N SER A 179 -5.96 -3.22 -7.13
CA SER A 179 -4.85 -2.98 -6.20
C SER A 179 -3.68 -3.91 -6.49
N VAL A 180 -3.94 -5.22 -6.67
CA VAL A 180 -2.90 -6.19 -7.01
C VAL A 180 -2.27 -5.86 -8.38
N ARG A 181 -3.07 -5.50 -9.37
CA ARG A 181 -2.57 -5.11 -10.69
C ARG A 181 -1.72 -3.84 -10.63
N ARG A 182 -2.13 -2.83 -9.85
CA ARG A 182 -1.34 -1.61 -9.62
C ARG A 182 0.02 -1.93 -9.01
N ALA A 183 0.04 -2.72 -7.93
CA ALA A 183 1.28 -3.10 -7.26
C ALA A 183 2.26 -3.83 -8.19
N LEU A 184 1.75 -4.79 -8.98
CA LEU A 184 2.55 -5.53 -9.95
C LEU A 184 3.06 -4.62 -11.09
N ALA A 185 2.24 -3.67 -11.57
CA ALA A 185 2.65 -2.71 -12.60
C ALA A 185 3.71 -1.74 -12.07
N VAL A 186 3.56 -1.24 -10.84
CA VAL A 186 4.57 -0.42 -10.17
C VAL A 186 5.88 -1.19 -10.03
N TYR A 187 5.83 -2.45 -9.64
CA TYR A 187 7.02 -3.29 -9.58
C TYR A 187 7.71 -3.37 -10.95
N GLN A 188 6.97 -3.68 -12.02
CA GLN A 188 7.55 -3.82 -13.36
C GLN A 188 8.21 -2.53 -13.87
N VAL A 189 7.60 -1.37 -13.60
CA VAL A 189 8.07 -0.09 -14.11
C VAL A 189 9.21 0.47 -13.25
N MET A 190 9.13 0.36 -11.91
CA MET A 190 9.98 1.10 -11.00
C MET A 190 11.02 0.24 -10.26
N LEU A 191 10.73 -1.04 -10.01
CA LEU A 191 11.55 -1.87 -9.13
C LEU A 191 12.30 -2.98 -9.85
N ALA A 192 11.75 -3.52 -10.93
CA ALA A 192 12.36 -4.65 -11.65
C ALA A 192 13.78 -4.37 -12.16
N ALA A 193 14.10 -3.12 -12.50
CA ALA A 193 15.44 -2.74 -12.96
C ALA A 193 16.48 -2.67 -11.83
N LYS A 194 16.05 -2.51 -10.56
CA LYS A 194 16.95 -2.46 -9.40
C LYS A 194 17.55 -3.84 -9.04
N HIS A 195 17.03 -4.92 -9.63
CA HIS A 195 17.41 -6.33 -9.34
C HIS A 195 18.10 -7.04 -10.50
N ARG A 196 18.45 -6.31 -11.55
CA ARG A 196 19.33 -6.80 -12.65
C ARG A 196 20.75 -6.30 -12.40
#